data_7edfcaff8b7186235b4562b94ee7692c
#
_entry.id   7edfcaff8b7186235b4562b94ee7692c
#
_cell.length_a   1.000
_cell.length_b   1.000
_cell.length_c   1.000
_cell.angle_alpha   90.00
_cell.angle_beta   90.00
_cell.angle_gamma   90.00
#
_symmetry.space_group_name_H-M   'P 1'
#
loop_
_entity.id
_entity.type
_entity.pdbx_description
1 polymer ?
#
loop_
_entity_poly.entity_id
_entity_poly.type
_entity_poly.pdbx_seq_one_letter_code
_entity_poly.pdbx_strand_id
1 'polypeptide(L)'
;FCKKYGYRICYDTSHSMMASTYYQWELSNFTEIVAPYVAHMHIVDALGIDGEGIEVGGGDVDFELLSSKLDKYNKNTMFLPEVWQGHKNSGEGFWKALEFLEGVGF
;
A
#
# COMPACT_ATOMS: atom_id res chain seq x y z
N PHE A 1 -7.23 -4.89 18.96
CA PHE A 1 -8.34 -5.64 18.35
C PHE A 1 -7.85 -6.93 17.66
N CYS A 2 -6.99 -6.82 16.66
CA CYS A 2 -6.47 -7.98 15.91
C CYS A 2 -5.75 -8.99 16.82
N LYS A 3 -4.87 -8.52 17.69
CA LYS A 3 -4.16 -9.36 18.65
C LYS A 3 -5.11 -10.11 19.59
N LYS A 4 -6.14 -9.42 20.08
CA LYS A 4 -7.10 -9.99 21.05
C LYS A 4 -8.01 -11.05 20.43
N TYR A 5 -8.46 -10.81 19.18
CA TYR A 5 -9.48 -11.63 18.52
C TYR A 5 -8.96 -12.51 17.40
N GLY A 6 -7.68 -12.44 17.08
CA GLY A 6 -7.05 -13.22 16.01
C GLY A 6 -7.43 -12.80 14.59
N TYR A 7 -7.96 -11.58 14.40
CA TYR A 7 -8.28 -11.07 13.08
C TYR A 7 -7.04 -10.61 12.32
N ARG A 8 -7.14 -10.64 11.01
CA ARG A 8 -6.12 -10.14 10.09
C ARG A 8 -6.64 -8.91 9.34
N ILE A 9 -5.73 -8.17 8.75
CA ILE A 9 -6.00 -6.88 8.09
C ILE A 9 -5.79 -7.01 6.59
N CYS A 10 -6.69 -6.42 5.81
CA CYS A 10 -6.38 -5.98 4.45
C CYS A 10 -5.83 -4.55 4.57
N TYR A 11 -4.57 -4.37 4.18
CA TYR A 11 -3.89 -3.08 4.25
C TYR A 11 -3.97 -2.37 2.90
N ASP A 12 -4.63 -1.23 2.87
CA ASP A 12 -4.77 -0.38 1.70
C ASP A 12 -3.83 0.82 1.82
N THR A 13 -2.89 0.95 0.89
CA THR A 13 -1.84 1.97 0.96
C THR A 13 -2.37 3.37 0.67
N SER A 14 -3.31 3.50 -0.27
CA SER A 14 -3.92 4.80 -0.62
C SER A 14 -4.73 5.37 0.53
N HIS A 15 -5.68 4.58 1.06
CA HIS A 15 -6.51 5.02 2.18
C HIS A 15 -5.68 5.32 3.44
N SER A 16 -4.65 4.52 3.69
CA SER A 16 -3.73 4.75 4.80
C SER A 16 -2.92 6.03 4.62
N MET A 17 -2.47 6.33 3.39
CA MET A 17 -1.74 7.56 3.08
C MET A 17 -2.63 8.80 3.25
N MET A 18 -3.85 8.78 2.68
CA MET A 18 -4.80 9.89 2.83
C MET A 18 -5.14 10.16 4.30
N ALA A 19 -5.38 9.11 5.08
CA ALA A 19 -5.61 9.23 6.52
C ALA A 19 -4.39 9.80 7.25
N SER A 20 -3.19 9.34 6.91
CA SER A 20 -1.94 9.85 7.48
C SER A 20 -1.75 11.33 7.20
N THR A 21 -2.04 11.77 5.99
CA THR A 21 -1.99 13.18 5.58
C THR A 21 -3.01 14.01 6.35
N TYR A 22 -4.26 13.53 6.46
CA TYR A 22 -5.33 14.23 7.16
C TYR A 22 -5.04 14.39 8.66
N TYR A 23 -4.60 13.32 9.32
CA TYR A 23 -4.31 13.34 10.76
C TYR A 23 -2.88 13.76 11.09
N GLN A 24 -2.05 14.06 10.09
CA GLN A 24 -0.63 14.43 10.27
C GLN A 24 0.18 13.33 10.97
N TRP A 25 -0.02 12.08 10.55
CA TRP A 25 0.78 10.92 10.97
C TRP A 25 1.89 10.62 9.98
N GLU A 26 2.87 9.87 10.47
CA GLU A 26 3.82 9.20 9.59
C GLU A 26 3.28 7.84 9.16
N LEU A 27 3.04 7.65 7.85
CA LEU A 27 2.52 6.40 7.30
C LEU A 27 3.41 5.20 7.67
N SER A 28 4.72 5.38 7.68
CA SER A 28 5.67 4.32 8.06
C SER A 28 5.49 3.84 9.49
N ASN A 29 5.17 4.72 10.43
CA ASN A 29 4.90 4.35 11.82
C ASN A 29 3.59 3.56 11.93
N PHE A 30 2.54 4.00 11.25
CA PHE A 30 1.29 3.26 11.18
C PHE A 30 1.48 1.88 10.56
N THR A 31 2.22 1.81 9.45
CA THR A 31 2.53 0.55 8.76
C THR A 31 3.24 -0.43 9.69
N GLU A 32 4.22 0.03 10.45
CA GLU A 32 4.95 -0.82 11.41
C GLU A 32 4.05 -1.41 12.50
N ILE A 33 3.06 -0.64 12.96
CA ILE A 33 2.09 -1.10 13.96
C ILE A 33 1.17 -2.19 13.40
N VAL A 34 0.68 -2.04 12.18
CA VAL A 34 -0.29 -2.97 11.58
C VAL A 34 0.35 -4.16 10.88
N ALA A 35 1.60 -4.04 10.45
CA ALA A 35 2.32 -5.04 9.66
C ALA A 35 2.22 -6.48 10.20
N PRO A 36 2.30 -6.76 11.51
CA PRO A 36 2.17 -8.12 12.02
C PRO A 36 0.81 -8.77 11.75
N TYR A 37 -0.22 -7.98 11.45
CA TYR A 37 -1.60 -8.43 11.27
C TYR A 37 -2.05 -8.44 9.81
N VAL A 38 -1.25 -7.91 8.90
CA VAL A 38 -1.60 -7.82 7.48
C VAL A 38 -1.60 -9.20 6.85
N ALA A 39 -2.69 -9.55 6.16
CA ALA A 39 -2.83 -10.78 5.41
C ALA A 39 -2.93 -10.55 3.90
N HIS A 40 -3.36 -9.37 3.48
CA HIS A 40 -3.51 -8.96 2.11
C HIS A 40 -3.30 -7.47 1.99
N MET A 41 -2.89 -7.00 0.81
CA MET A 41 -2.67 -5.57 0.56
C MET A 41 -3.34 -5.13 -0.74
N HIS A 42 -3.98 -3.98 -0.71
CA HIS A 42 -4.28 -3.20 -1.90
C HIS A 42 -3.19 -2.15 -2.05
N ILE A 43 -2.47 -2.23 -3.16
CA ILE A 43 -1.34 -1.34 -3.44
C ILE A 43 -1.75 -0.35 -4.51
N VAL A 44 -1.85 0.90 -4.11
CA VAL A 44 -2.21 2.02 -4.96
C VAL A 44 -1.68 3.30 -4.32
N ASP A 45 -1.34 4.29 -5.11
CA ASP A 45 -0.83 5.56 -4.58
C ASP A 45 -1.95 6.53 -4.27
N ALA A 46 -1.62 7.58 -3.55
CA ALA A 46 -2.53 8.64 -3.16
C ALA A 46 -1.83 9.99 -3.24
N LEU A 47 -2.63 11.04 -3.42
CA LEU A 47 -2.14 12.42 -3.43
C LEU A 47 -3.00 13.29 -2.51
N GLY A 48 -2.39 13.90 -1.50
CA GLY A 48 -3.09 14.73 -0.53
C GLY A 48 -4.08 13.94 0.32
N ILE A 49 -5.24 14.53 0.57
CA ILE A 49 -6.27 13.97 1.47
C ILE A 49 -7.45 13.31 0.73
N ASP A 50 -7.55 13.47 -0.58
CA ASP A 50 -8.70 13.04 -1.39
C ASP A 50 -8.32 12.47 -2.77
N GLY A 51 -7.04 12.41 -3.10
CA GLY A 51 -6.53 11.85 -4.36
C GLY A 51 -6.24 10.35 -4.22
N GLU A 52 -7.27 9.50 -4.32
CA GLU A 52 -7.10 8.04 -4.33
C GLU A 52 -6.90 7.49 -5.75
N GLY A 53 -6.45 6.23 -5.84
CA GLY A 53 -6.38 5.52 -7.11
C GLY A 53 -5.26 5.96 -8.05
N ILE A 54 -4.28 6.68 -7.54
CA ILE A 54 -3.14 7.21 -8.30
C ILE A 54 -2.21 6.07 -8.75
N GLU A 55 -1.64 6.22 -9.94
CA GLU A 55 -0.61 5.29 -10.43
C GLU A 55 0.52 5.15 -9.40
N VAL A 56 0.93 3.92 -9.15
CA VAL A 56 1.97 3.63 -8.15
C VAL A 56 3.27 4.34 -8.51
N GLY A 57 3.82 5.11 -7.57
CA GLY A 57 4.98 5.97 -7.77
C GLY A 57 4.66 7.37 -8.27
N GLY A 58 3.38 7.70 -8.48
CA GLY A 58 2.92 9.03 -8.92
C GLY A 58 2.35 9.92 -7.81
N GLY A 59 2.26 9.42 -6.58
CA GLY A 59 1.67 10.11 -5.44
C GLY A 59 2.63 10.30 -4.26
N ASP A 60 2.06 10.30 -3.07
CA ASP A 60 2.76 10.63 -1.82
C ASP A 60 3.29 9.40 -1.06
N VAL A 61 2.95 8.18 -1.49
CA VAL A 61 3.37 6.96 -0.78
C VAL A 61 4.84 6.65 -1.05
N ASP A 62 5.64 6.59 0.01
CA ASP A 62 7.01 6.08 -0.06
C ASP A 62 6.99 4.54 -0.02
N PHE A 63 6.88 3.91 -1.18
CA PHE A 63 6.80 2.45 -1.31
C PHE A 63 8.09 1.73 -0.92
N GLU A 64 9.25 2.35 -1.10
CA GLU A 64 10.52 1.78 -0.68
C GLU A 64 10.58 1.67 0.85
N LEU A 65 10.20 2.73 1.55
CA LEU A 65 10.11 2.72 3.00
C LEU A 65 9.04 1.73 3.50
N LEU A 66 7.86 1.69 2.87
CA LEU A 66 6.81 0.72 3.19
C LEU A 66 7.29 -0.73 3.03
N SER A 67 7.93 -1.04 1.91
CA SER A 67 8.51 -2.36 1.66
C SER A 67 9.45 -2.78 2.79
N SER A 68 10.34 -1.88 3.21
CA SER A 68 11.26 -2.13 4.31
C SER A 68 10.58 -2.43 5.65
N LYS A 69 9.45 -1.78 5.93
CA LYS A 69 8.66 -2.01 7.15
C LYS A 69 7.86 -3.31 7.11
N LEU A 70 7.37 -3.68 5.94
CA LEU A 70 6.55 -4.88 5.72
C LEU A 70 7.36 -6.15 5.60
N ASP A 71 8.56 -6.10 5.02
CA ASP A 71 9.40 -7.26 4.71
C ASP A 71 9.62 -8.18 5.90
N LYS A 72 9.79 -7.62 7.07
CA LYS A 72 9.98 -8.38 8.32
C LYS A 72 8.81 -9.31 8.66
N TYR A 73 7.58 -8.92 8.30
CA TYR A 73 6.36 -9.60 8.73
C TYR A 73 5.58 -10.27 7.60
N ASN A 74 5.75 -9.80 6.37
CA ASN A 74 4.81 -10.05 5.27
C ASN A 74 5.44 -10.69 4.03
N LYS A 75 6.51 -11.46 4.16
CA LYS A 75 7.25 -12.08 3.03
C LYS A 75 6.39 -12.91 2.07
N ASN A 76 5.28 -13.45 2.55
CA ASN A 76 4.37 -14.29 1.77
C ASN A 76 2.96 -13.66 1.63
N THR A 77 2.81 -12.38 1.96
CA THR A 77 1.52 -11.70 1.83
C THR A 77 1.28 -11.35 0.37
N MET A 78 0.12 -11.72 -0.12
CA MET A 78 -0.31 -11.33 -1.46
C MET A 78 -0.71 -9.86 -1.49
N PHE A 79 -0.45 -9.20 -2.62
CA PHE A 79 -0.92 -7.85 -2.87
C PHE A 79 -1.58 -7.74 -4.24
N LEU A 80 -2.50 -6.79 -4.34
CA LEU A 80 -3.23 -6.46 -5.56
C LEU A 80 -2.96 -4.98 -5.90
N PRO A 81 -2.33 -4.68 -7.05
CA PRO A 81 -2.30 -3.31 -7.56
C PRO A 81 -3.71 -2.86 -7.92
N GLU A 82 -4.20 -1.79 -7.33
CA GLU A 82 -5.58 -1.31 -7.47
C GLU A 82 -5.65 0.07 -8.15
N VAL A 83 -4.84 0.27 -9.18
CA VAL A 83 -4.76 1.53 -9.91
C VAL A 83 -6.04 1.80 -10.68
N TRP A 84 -6.62 2.99 -10.53
CA TRP A 84 -7.79 3.41 -11.31
C TRP A 84 -7.50 3.36 -12.80
N GLN A 85 -8.44 2.75 -13.53
CA GLN A 85 -8.32 2.53 -14.98
C GLN A 85 -7.08 1.72 -15.42
N GLY A 86 -6.42 1.03 -14.47
CA GLY A 86 -5.26 0.19 -14.78
C GLY A 86 -5.50 -0.90 -15.81
N HIS A 87 -6.78 -1.28 -16.03
CA HIS A 87 -7.21 -2.26 -17.04
C HIS A 87 -7.13 -1.74 -18.49
N LYS A 88 -7.06 -0.42 -18.70
CA LYS A 88 -6.94 0.16 -20.05
C LYS A 88 -5.63 -0.25 -20.73
N ASN A 89 -5.63 -0.24 -22.05
CA ASN A 89 -4.47 -0.60 -22.87
C ASN A 89 -3.88 -1.97 -22.45
N SER A 90 -4.74 -2.98 -22.35
CA SER A 90 -4.35 -4.34 -21.95
C SER A 90 -3.73 -4.45 -20.56
N GLY A 91 -4.18 -3.63 -19.62
CA GLY A 91 -3.70 -3.67 -18.24
C GLY A 91 -2.43 -2.87 -18.01
N GLU A 92 -2.13 -1.89 -18.86
CA GLU A 92 -0.89 -1.10 -18.77
C GLU A 92 -0.61 -0.55 -17.37
N GLY A 93 -1.64 -0.01 -16.70
CA GLY A 93 -1.48 0.55 -15.35
C GLY A 93 -1.09 -0.50 -14.30
N PHE A 94 -1.61 -1.71 -14.43
CA PHE A 94 -1.26 -2.82 -13.53
C PHE A 94 0.17 -3.34 -13.77
N TRP A 95 0.56 -3.47 -15.03
CA TRP A 95 1.92 -3.90 -15.38
C TRP A 95 2.98 -2.91 -14.92
N LYS A 96 2.74 -1.61 -15.12
CA LYS A 96 3.63 -0.55 -14.62
C LYS A 96 3.73 -0.56 -13.09
N ALA A 97 2.61 -0.76 -12.41
CA ALA A 97 2.61 -0.87 -10.95
C ALA A 97 3.45 -2.05 -10.47
N LEU A 98 3.30 -3.22 -11.07
CA LEU A 98 4.08 -4.41 -10.73
C LEU A 98 5.58 -4.19 -10.96
N GLU A 99 5.97 -3.64 -12.11
CA GLU A 99 7.36 -3.33 -12.42
C GLU A 99 7.98 -2.35 -11.41
N PHE A 100 7.26 -1.28 -11.08
CA PHE A 100 7.70 -0.32 -10.07
C PHE A 100 7.88 -0.97 -8.69
N LEU A 101 6.89 -1.74 -8.24
CA LEU A 101 6.89 -2.39 -6.93
C LEU A 101 8.02 -3.42 -6.80
N GLU A 102 8.26 -4.20 -7.84
CA GLU A 102 9.41 -5.13 -7.89
C GLU A 102 10.73 -4.37 -7.73
N GLY A 103 10.85 -3.20 -8.35
CA GLY A 103 12.04 -2.34 -8.25
C GLY A 103 12.30 -1.76 -6.86
N VAL A 104 11.28 -1.64 -6.00
CA VAL A 104 11.38 -1.09 -4.64
C VAL A 104 11.26 -2.14 -3.54
N GLY A 105 11.26 -3.41 -3.87
CA GLY A 105 11.40 -4.51 -2.92
C GLY A 105 10.11 -5.27 -2.56
N PHE A 106 9.03 -5.03 -3.31
CA PHE A 106 7.80 -5.83 -3.16
C PHE A 106 7.83 -7.20 -3.83
#